data_9e706e2352b710d7df516a23cc2d2341
#
_entry.id   9e706e2352b710d7df516a23cc2d2341
#
_cell.length_a   1.000
_cell.length_b   1.000
_cell.length_c   1.000
_cell.angle_alpha   90.00
_cell.angle_beta   90.00
_cell.angle_gamma   90.00
#
_symmetry.space_group_name_H-M   'P 1'
#
loop_
_entity.id
_entity.type
_entity.pdbx_description
1 polymer ?
#
loop_
_entity_poly.entity_id
_entity_poly.type
_entity_poly.pdbx_seq_one_letter_code
_entity_poly.pdbx_strand_id
1 'polypeptide(L)'
;MLYSENDKRKHESYRIPLFGSEEESTSIPKYVLKKEPMEPRIAYQLVKDQLMDEGNARQNLATFCQTYMEKEAEILMSETLAKNAIDKSEYPQTAELENRCVNILADLWNAPKDMSYLGTSTVGSSEACMLGGLAMKFRWRNNAEKRGLDIQAKRPNLIISSGYQVCWEKFCVYWDVDMRVVPMDKEHLSIDVDKVFDFVDEYTIGIVGILGITYTGKFDDIALLDEKVEIYNETNEHQLVIHIDGASGAMFTPFVNPELPWDFRLKNVVSINTSGHKYGLVYPGVGWILWKDKEYLPKELIFEVSYLGGSMPTMAINFSRSASQIIGQYYNFLRYGFEGYREIHEKTKKTALYLAKTVEKSGYFEIINDGANLPIVCYKMKDDLDVEWTLYDLADQLLMKGWQVPAYPLPDDLSDTIIQRFVCRADLGHNVAEEFAADFRDALHNLEHARVLYHDKGRNDSYGFTH
;
A
#
# COMPACT_ATOMS: atom_id res chain seq x y z
N MET A 1 -63.80 5.27 19.20
CA MET A 1 -62.86 4.14 19.12
C MET A 1 -61.53 4.65 19.63
N LEU A 2 -61.18 4.22 20.81
CA LEU A 2 -59.99 4.74 21.48
C LEU A 2 -58.83 3.81 21.14
N TYR A 3 -57.83 4.31 20.44
CA TYR A 3 -56.57 3.60 20.22
C TYR A 3 -55.88 3.37 21.58
N SER A 4 -55.41 2.17 21.82
CA SER A 4 -54.58 1.91 22.99
C SER A 4 -53.29 2.74 22.93
N GLU A 5 -52.63 2.99 24.07
CA GLU A 5 -51.33 3.68 24.07
C GLU A 5 -50.28 2.95 23.22
N ASN A 6 -50.36 1.62 23.11
CA ASN A 6 -49.53 0.84 22.20
C ASN A 6 -49.83 1.10 20.72
N ASP A 7 -51.09 1.37 20.37
CA ASP A 7 -51.47 1.72 19.00
C ASP A 7 -51.03 3.14 18.65
N LYS A 8 -51.03 4.06 19.62
CA LYS A 8 -50.47 5.41 19.45
C LYS A 8 -48.95 5.36 19.14
N ARG A 9 -48.16 4.57 19.89
CA ARG A 9 -46.73 4.42 19.61
C ARG A 9 -46.46 3.79 18.25
N LYS A 10 -47.25 2.78 17.85
CA LYS A 10 -47.12 2.21 16.50
C LYS A 10 -47.47 3.22 15.40
N HIS A 11 -48.51 4.05 15.61
CA HIS A 11 -48.87 5.09 14.64
C HIS A 11 -47.93 6.26 14.63
N GLU A 12 -47.30 6.61 15.72
CA GLU A 12 -46.24 7.63 15.76
C GLU A 12 -44.96 7.20 15.02
N SER A 13 -44.61 5.90 15.04
CA SER A 13 -43.48 5.37 14.29
C SER A 13 -43.68 5.39 12.75
N TYR A 14 -44.95 5.52 12.27
CA TYR A 14 -45.28 5.62 10.84
C TYR A 14 -45.50 7.07 10.37
N ARG A 15 -45.51 8.04 11.27
CA ARG A 15 -45.53 9.45 10.90
C ARG A 15 -44.09 9.84 10.54
N ILE A 16 -43.75 9.65 9.30
CA ILE A 16 -42.55 10.28 8.75
C ILE A 16 -42.88 11.76 8.61
N PRO A 17 -42.30 12.66 9.40
CA PRO A 17 -42.44 14.08 9.17
C PRO A 17 -41.93 14.41 7.77
N LEU A 18 -42.36 15.50 7.19
CA LEU A 18 -41.97 15.93 5.85
C LEU A 18 -40.44 16.07 5.73
N PHE A 19 -39.70 16.21 6.85
CA PHE A 19 -38.29 16.49 6.97
C PHE A 19 -37.54 15.57 7.97
N GLY A 20 -37.96 14.35 8.15
CA GLY A 20 -37.31 13.38 9.02
C GLY A 20 -38.17 12.90 10.19
N SER A 21 -37.75 11.83 10.88
CA SER A 21 -38.37 11.32 12.09
C SER A 21 -37.97 12.14 13.32
N GLU A 22 -38.69 11.98 14.44
CA GLU A 22 -38.29 12.58 15.72
C GLU A 22 -36.87 12.11 16.14
N GLU A 23 -36.53 10.87 15.83
CA GLU A 23 -35.21 10.31 16.10
C GLU A 23 -34.12 10.96 15.25
N GLU A 24 -34.37 11.31 13.99
CA GLU A 24 -33.45 12.04 13.11
C GLU A 24 -33.29 13.50 13.55
N SER A 25 -34.26 14.09 14.26
CA SER A 25 -34.20 15.46 14.76
C SER A 25 -33.65 15.58 16.18
N THR A 26 -33.42 14.47 16.89
CA THR A 26 -32.85 14.48 18.24
C THR A 26 -31.35 14.28 18.25
N SER A 27 -30.65 14.95 19.19
CA SER A 27 -29.23 14.75 19.41
C SER A 27 -28.95 13.33 19.91
N ILE A 28 -28.13 12.59 19.17
CA ILE A 28 -27.72 11.24 19.52
C ILE A 28 -26.39 11.29 20.25
N PRO A 29 -26.24 10.56 21.37
CA PRO A 29 -24.95 10.47 22.06
C PRO A 29 -23.87 9.89 21.13
N LYS A 30 -22.77 10.62 20.93
CA LYS A 30 -21.67 10.18 20.05
C LYS A 30 -20.66 9.27 20.74
N TYR A 31 -20.51 9.38 22.07
CA TYR A 31 -19.42 8.76 22.84
C TYR A 31 -19.90 7.75 23.89
N VAL A 32 -21.19 7.51 23.99
CA VAL A 32 -21.79 6.51 24.89
C VAL A 32 -22.77 5.65 24.12
N LEU A 33 -22.85 4.37 24.49
CA LEU A 33 -23.84 3.48 23.89
C LEU A 33 -25.25 3.93 24.25
N LYS A 34 -26.08 4.16 23.25
CA LYS A 34 -27.51 4.44 23.45
C LYS A 34 -28.18 3.25 24.15
N LYS A 35 -29.05 3.51 25.12
CA LYS A 35 -29.71 2.45 25.88
C LYS A 35 -30.74 1.68 25.06
N GLU A 36 -31.53 2.40 24.28
CA GLU A 36 -32.58 1.85 23.46
C GLU A 36 -32.05 1.55 22.05
N PRO A 37 -32.54 0.45 21.41
CA PRO A 37 -32.23 0.19 20.02
C PRO A 37 -32.86 1.26 19.12
N MET A 38 -32.31 1.43 17.96
CA MET A 38 -32.76 2.33 16.91
C MET A 38 -33.30 1.51 15.74
N GLU A 39 -34.25 2.08 15.01
CA GLU A 39 -34.74 1.48 13.78
C GLU A 39 -33.64 1.41 12.74
N PRO A 40 -33.43 0.23 12.07
CA PRO A 40 -32.27 0.01 11.18
C PRO A 40 -32.12 1.04 10.07
N ARG A 41 -33.24 1.50 9.49
CA ARG A 41 -33.25 2.49 8.42
C ARG A 41 -32.75 3.87 8.89
N ILE A 42 -33.11 4.25 10.11
CA ILE A 42 -32.68 5.52 10.71
C ILE A 42 -31.19 5.43 11.04
N ALA A 43 -30.75 4.33 11.66
CA ALA A 43 -29.34 4.10 11.94
C ALA A 43 -28.49 4.15 10.66
N TYR A 44 -28.96 3.52 9.58
CA TYR A 44 -28.32 3.58 8.26
C TYR A 44 -28.18 5.03 7.75
N GLN A 45 -29.29 5.79 7.78
CA GLN A 45 -29.28 7.17 7.28
C GLN A 45 -28.33 8.06 8.08
N LEU A 46 -28.37 7.97 9.41
CA LEU A 46 -27.51 8.76 10.29
C LEU A 46 -26.01 8.49 10.06
N VAL A 47 -25.64 7.22 9.85
CA VAL A 47 -24.24 6.88 9.50
C VAL A 47 -23.91 7.42 8.12
N LYS A 48 -24.78 7.25 7.15
CA LYS A 48 -24.57 7.73 5.78
C LYS A 48 -24.40 9.24 5.72
N ASP A 49 -25.21 9.99 6.50
CA ASP A 49 -25.12 11.44 6.55
C ASP A 49 -23.79 11.93 7.13
N GLN A 50 -23.21 11.22 8.10
CA GLN A 50 -21.87 11.53 8.61
C GLN A 50 -20.77 11.31 7.59
N LEU A 51 -20.96 10.40 6.63
CA LEU A 51 -19.99 10.13 5.55
C LEU A 51 -20.09 11.13 4.39
N MET A 52 -21.03 12.09 4.40
CA MET A 52 -21.17 13.08 3.33
C MET A 52 -20.00 14.09 3.29
N ASP A 53 -19.31 14.28 4.40
CA ASP A 53 -18.15 15.18 4.48
C ASP A 53 -16.87 14.55 3.94
N GLU A 54 -16.91 13.25 3.56
CA GLU A 54 -15.75 12.57 2.97
C GLU A 54 -15.54 12.96 1.51
N GLY A 55 -14.27 13.05 1.11
CA GLY A 55 -13.89 13.36 -0.27
C GLY A 55 -14.25 12.23 -1.25
N ASN A 56 -14.28 12.56 -2.53
CA ASN A 56 -14.46 11.56 -3.58
C ASN A 56 -13.18 10.72 -3.70
N ALA A 57 -13.28 9.42 -3.42
CA ALA A 57 -12.14 8.49 -3.46
C ALA A 57 -11.42 8.48 -4.83
N ARG A 58 -12.12 8.69 -5.94
CA ARG A 58 -11.50 8.77 -7.28
C ARG A 58 -10.63 10.01 -7.48
N GLN A 59 -10.93 11.12 -6.79
CA GLN A 59 -10.17 12.37 -6.83
C GLN A 59 -9.02 12.39 -5.81
N ASN A 60 -8.92 11.37 -4.94
CA ASN A 60 -7.78 11.21 -4.05
C ASN A 60 -6.61 10.58 -4.81
N LEU A 61 -5.72 11.39 -5.35
CA LEU A 61 -4.52 10.97 -6.07
C LEU A 61 -3.32 10.72 -5.14
N ALA A 62 -3.49 10.89 -3.83
CA ALA A 62 -2.47 10.55 -2.83
C ALA A 62 -2.36 9.05 -2.57
N THR A 63 -3.49 8.33 -2.64
CA THR A 63 -3.57 6.92 -2.29
C THR A 63 -3.28 5.98 -3.44
N PHE A 64 -2.65 4.85 -3.11
CA PHE A 64 -2.45 3.72 -4.02
C PHE A 64 -3.62 2.75 -4.02
N CYS A 65 -4.51 2.81 -3.02
CA CYS A 65 -5.60 1.87 -2.86
C CYS A 65 -6.60 2.00 -3.99
N GLN A 66 -7.05 0.86 -4.51
CA GLN A 66 -8.06 0.80 -5.57
C GLN A 66 -9.42 1.23 -5.04
N THR A 67 -10.15 2.00 -5.83
CA THR A 67 -11.47 2.55 -5.49
C THR A 67 -12.60 2.08 -6.40
N TYR A 68 -12.30 1.17 -7.31
CA TYR A 68 -13.26 0.60 -8.24
C TYR A 68 -13.02 -0.90 -8.45
N MET A 69 -14.09 -1.67 -8.44
CA MET A 69 -14.16 -3.04 -8.95
C MET A 69 -15.43 -3.20 -9.80
N GLU A 70 -15.45 -4.22 -10.67
CA GLU A 70 -16.64 -4.55 -11.46
C GLU A 70 -17.78 -5.02 -10.54
N LYS A 71 -19.02 -4.79 -10.96
CA LYS A 71 -20.22 -5.09 -10.14
C LYS A 71 -20.32 -6.57 -9.75
N GLU A 72 -19.90 -7.46 -10.63
CA GLU A 72 -19.87 -8.90 -10.38
C GLU A 72 -18.90 -9.25 -9.25
N ALA A 73 -17.74 -8.56 -9.20
CA ALA A 73 -16.79 -8.70 -8.11
C ALA A 73 -17.38 -8.19 -6.78
N GLU A 74 -18.02 -7.03 -6.78
CA GLU A 74 -18.67 -6.45 -5.59
C GLU A 74 -19.76 -7.36 -5.04
N ILE A 75 -20.61 -7.93 -5.90
CA ILE A 75 -21.66 -8.90 -5.52
C ILE A 75 -21.00 -10.13 -4.88
N LEU A 76 -20.03 -10.73 -5.55
CA LEU A 76 -19.33 -11.93 -5.07
C LEU A 76 -18.63 -11.67 -3.72
N MET A 77 -17.98 -10.52 -3.57
CA MET A 77 -17.35 -10.12 -2.31
C MET A 77 -18.38 -9.92 -1.20
N SER A 78 -19.52 -9.30 -1.50
CA SER A 78 -20.63 -9.13 -0.55
C SER A 78 -21.21 -10.46 -0.08
N GLU A 79 -21.43 -11.40 -0.98
CA GLU A 79 -21.95 -12.76 -0.68
C GLU A 79 -20.98 -13.57 0.18
N THR A 80 -19.69 -13.21 0.19
CA THR A 80 -18.63 -13.96 0.87
C THR A 80 -18.04 -13.25 2.09
N LEU A 81 -18.58 -12.10 2.49
CA LEU A 81 -18.13 -11.32 3.64
C LEU A 81 -18.09 -12.14 4.96
N ALA A 82 -19.07 -13.03 5.15
CA ALA A 82 -19.19 -13.84 6.35
C ALA A 82 -18.21 -15.04 6.40
N LYS A 83 -17.53 -15.37 5.30
CA LYS A 83 -16.56 -16.46 5.29
C LYS A 83 -15.28 -16.07 6.02
N ASN A 84 -14.94 -16.82 7.07
CA ASN A 84 -13.72 -16.61 7.83
C ASN A 84 -12.53 -17.28 7.14
N ALA A 85 -11.55 -16.52 6.68
CA ALA A 85 -10.41 -17.02 5.92
C ALA A 85 -9.52 -18.03 6.69
N ILE A 86 -9.50 -17.95 8.03
CA ILE A 86 -8.72 -18.90 8.84
C ILE A 86 -9.39 -20.28 8.94
N ASP A 87 -10.70 -20.35 8.76
CA ASP A 87 -11.46 -21.59 8.94
C ASP A 87 -11.46 -22.44 7.65
N LYS A 88 -10.33 -23.07 7.39
CA LYS A 88 -10.09 -23.86 6.19
C LYS A 88 -10.91 -25.15 6.17
N SER A 89 -11.37 -25.65 7.32
CA SER A 89 -12.23 -26.84 7.40
C SER A 89 -13.65 -26.54 6.97
N GLU A 90 -14.20 -25.40 7.40
CA GLU A 90 -15.55 -24.98 7.01
C GLU A 90 -15.56 -24.47 5.55
N TYR A 91 -14.48 -23.76 5.16
CA TYR A 91 -14.37 -23.14 3.83
C TYR A 91 -13.19 -23.69 3.00
N PRO A 92 -13.15 -25.00 2.70
CA PRO A 92 -12.02 -25.61 1.99
C PRO A 92 -11.83 -25.07 0.57
N GLN A 93 -12.91 -24.64 -0.10
CA GLN A 93 -12.79 -24.02 -1.43
C GLN A 93 -12.16 -22.62 -1.35
N THR A 94 -12.44 -21.86 -0.29
CA THR A 94 -11.78 -20.57 -0.06
C THR A 94 -10.28 -20.73 0.16
N ALA A 95 -9.90 -21.75 0.94
CA ALA A 95 -8.48 -22.09 1.15
C ALA A 95 -7.80 -22.53 -0.17
N GLU A 96 -8.51 -23.27 -1.01
CA GLU A 96 -8.03 -23.64 -2.34
C GLU A 96 -7.86 -22.41 -3.26
N LEU A 97 -8.80 -21.45 -3.22
CA LEU A 97 -8.67 -20.19 -3.97
C LEU A 97 -7.48 -19.36 -3.50
N GLU A 98 -7.21 -19.33 -2.19
CA GLU A 98 -6.01 -18.69 -1.63
C GLU A 98 -4.74 -19.34 -2.20
N ASN A 99 -4.66 -20.67 -2.19
CA ASN A 99 -3.54 -21.43 -2.76
C ASN A 99 -3.36 -21.15 -4.26
N ARG A 100 -4.45 -21.06 -5.01
CA ARG A 100 -4.39 -20.71 -6.44
C ARG A 100 -3.84 -19.30 -6.65
N CYS A 101 -4.22 -18.33 -5.83
CA CYS A 101 -3.63 -16.98 -5.89
C CYS A 101 -2.12 -17.02 -5.62
N VAL A 102 -1.68 -17.79 -4.62
CA VAL A 102 -0.25 -18.00 -4.33
C VAL A 102 0.47 -18.60 -5.54
N ASN A 103 -0.09 -19.63 -6.15
CA ASN A 103 0.50 -20.29 -7.33
C ASN A 103 0.57 -19.35 -8.55
N ILE A 104 -0.47 -18.54 -8.78
CA ILE A 104 -0.50 -17.52 -9.85
C ILE A 104 0.60 -16.47 -9.62
N LEU A 105 0.76 -16.00 -8.39
CA LEU A 105 1.80 -15.04 -8.04
C LEU A 105 3.20 -15.65 -8.13
N ALA A 106 3.38 -16.92 -7.75
CA ALA A 106 4.65 -17.62 -7.88
C ALA A 106 5.07 -17.74 -9.36
N ASP A 107 4.13 -18.10 -10.25
CA ASP A 107 4.40 -18.14 -11.70
C ASP A 107 4.69 -16.73 -12.25
N LEU A 108 3.91 -15.74 -11.85
CA LEU A 108 4.06 -14.34 -12.27
C LEU A 108 5.41 -13.73 -11.83
N TRP A 109 5.96 -14.16 -10.69
CA TRP A 109 7.24 -13.72 -10.14
C TRP A 109 8.38 -14.70 -10.41
N ASN A 110 8.21 -15.57 -11.40
CA ASN A 110 9.23 -16.50 -11.89
C ASN A 110 9.83 -17.38 -10.79
N ALA A 111 9.00 -17.87 -9.85
CA ALA A 111 9.46 -18.82 -8.85
C ALA A 111 9.98 -20.10 -9.54
N PRO A 112 11.17 -20.62 -9.13
CA PRO A 112 11.72 -21.82 -9.72
C PRO A 112 10.78 -23.03 -9.54
N LYS A 113 10.54 -23.77 -10.62
CA LYS A 113 9.59 -24.91 -10.63
C LYS A 113 10.08 -26.14 -9.86
N ASP A 114 11.37 -26.21 -9.60
CA ASP A 114 12.05 -27.27 -8.83
C ASP A 114 12.16 -26.96 -7.34
N MET A 115 11.70 -25.78 -6.91
CA MET A 115 11.65 -25.34 -5.52
C MET A 115 10.25 -25.48 -4.92
N SER A 116 10.20 -25.64 -3.59
CA SER A 116 8.95 -25.74 -2.82
C SER A 116 8.60 -24.37 -2.24
N TYR A 117 8.15 -23.44 -3.10
CA TYR A 117 7.72 -22.12 -2.65
C TYR A 117 6.49 -22.22 -1.73
N LEU A 118 6.38 -21.24 -0.84
CA LEU A 118 5.29 -21.07 0.10
C LEU A 118 4.74 -19.65 0.02
N GLY A 119 3.49 -19.48 0.39
CA GLY A 119 2.90 -18.15 0.45
C GLY A 119 1.59 -18.13 1.22
N THR A 120 1.14 -16.95 1.55
CA THR A 120 -0.15 -16.70 2.21
C THR A 120 -0.71 -15.34 1.87
N SER A 121 -2.03 -15.21 1.96
CA SER A 121 -2.68 -13.91 1.96
C SER A 121 -2.52 -13.22 3.33
N THR A 122 -2.55 -11.91 3.31
CA THR A 122 -2.49 -11.02 4.48
C THR A 122 -3.57 -9.95 4.37
N VAL A 123 -3.76 -9.13 5.39
CA VAL A 123 -4.70 -7.98 5.31
C VAL A 123 -4.14 -6.79 4.53
N GLY A 124 -2.89 -6.89 4.09
CA GLY A 124 -2.18 -5.87 3.31
C GLY A 124 -0.68 -6.06 3.40
N SER A 125 0.08 -5.25 2.64
CA SER A 125 1.55 -5.34 2.62
C SER A 125 2.20 -5.13 3.98
N SER A 126 1.63 -4.34 4.87
CA SER A 126 2.25 -4.14 6.19
C SER A 126 2.41 -5.45 6.95
N GLU A 127 1.38 -6.30 6.97
CA GLU A 127 1.49 -7.65 7.54
C GLU A 127 2.46 -8.53 6.74
N ALA A 128 2.41 -8.43 5.42
CA ALA A 128 3.27 -9.21 4.54
C ALA A 128 4.76 -8.85 4.71
N CYS A 129 5.10 -7.56 4.83
CA CYS A 129 6.45 -7.08 5.18
C CYS A 129 6.91 -7.62 6.53
N MET A 130 6.02 -7.58 7.54
CA MET A 130 6.33 -8.12 8.87
C MET A 130 6.64 -9.61 8.84
N LEU A 131 5.88 -10.39 8.07
CA LEU A 131 6.16 -11.83 7.87
C LEU A 131 7.47 -12.07 7.13
N GLY A 132 7.79 -11.26 6.12
CA GLY A 132 9.08 -11.30 5.43
C GLY A 132 10.26 -11.00 6.37
N GLY A 133 10.13 -9.93 7.14
CA GLY A 133 11.12 -9.54 8.17
C GLY A 133 11.31 -10.60 9.26
N LEU A 134 10.20 -11.18 9.77
CA LEU A 134 10.25 -12.27 10.74
C LEU A 134 10.96 -13.50 10.18
N ALA A 135 10.66 -13.88 8.94
CA ALA A 135 11.31 -15.02 8.30
C ALA A 135 12.83 -14.80 8.17
N MET A 136 13.26 -13.60 7.76
CA MET A 136 14.67 -13.22 7.72
C MET A 136 15.30 -13.28 9.12
N LYS A 137 14.64 -12.73 10.15
CA LYS A 137 15.14 -12.71 11.53
C LYS A 137 15.33 -14.13 12.07
N PHE A 138 14.33 -15.00 11.94
CA PHE A 138 14.43 -16.37 12.45
C PHE A 138 15.44 -17.21 11.66
N ARG A 139 15.51 -17.04 10.34
CA ARG A 139 16.55 -17.67 9.51
C ARG A 139 17.95 -17.23 9.95
N TRP A 140 18.17 -15.92 10.12
CA TRP A 140 19.43 -15.38 10.63
C TRP A 140 19.78 -16.00 11.98
N ARG A 141 18.86 -16.00 12.94
CA ARG A 141 19.05 -16.58 14.27
C ARG A 141 19.49 -18.03 14.19
N ASN A 142 18.75 -18.87 13.45
CA ASN A 142 19.05 -20.29 13.32
C ASN A 142 20.42 -20.54 12.66
N ASN A 143 20.84 -19.69 11.75
CA ASN A 143 22.17 -19.78 11.10
C ASN A 143 23.28 -19.22 11.98
N ALA A 144 23.05 -18.13 12.70
CA ALA A 144 23.99 -17.54 13.66
C ALA A 144 24.33 -18.52 14.79
N GLU A 145 23.32 -19.19 15.36
CA GLU A 145 23.50 -20.23 16.38
C GLU A 145 24.36 -21.40 15.87
N LYS A 146 24.15 -21.86 14.62
CA LYS A 146 24.97 -22.92 14.02
C LYS A 146 26.44 -22.51 13.83
N ARG A 147 26.71 -21.22 13.62
CA ARG A 147 28.04 -20.65 13.52
C ARG A 147 28.70 -20.35 14.89
N GLY A 148 27.91 -20.51 15.99
CA GLY A 148 28.38 -20.20 17.35
C GLY A 148 28.43 -18.71 17.67
N LEU A 149 27.69 -17.86 16.91
CA LEU A 149 27.56 -16.44 17.21
C LEU A 149 26.68 -16.24 18.46
N ASP A 150 27.13 -15.40 19.38
CA ASP A 150 26.32 -15.00 20.53
C ASP A 150 25.19 -14.03 20.08
N ILE A 151 24.01 -14.58 19.84
CA ILE A 151 22.85 -13.83 19.39
C ILE A 151 22.27 -12.85 20.45
N GLN A 152 22.76 -12.93 21.70
CA GLN A 152 22.36 -12.02 22.77
C GLN A 152 23.32 -10.83 22.94
N ALA A 153 24.49 -10.88 22.33
CA ALA A 153 25.51 -9.84 22.47
C ALA A 153 25.07 -8.50 21.85
N LYS A 154 24.26 -8.56 20.80
CA LYS A 154 23.78 -7.38 20.06
C LYS A 154 22.42 -7.67 19.43
N ARG A 155 21.59 -6.63 19.27
CA ARG A 155 20.33 -6.75 18.50
C ARG A 155 20.64 -7.06 17.03
N PRO A 156 19.82 -7.92 16.39
CA PRO A 156 19.88 -8.06 14.94
C PRO A 156 19.50 -6.76 14.24
N ASN A 157 19.97 -6.58 13.01
CA ASN A 157 19.66 -5.39 12.25
C ASN A 157 19.17 -5.72 10.84
N LEU A 158 18.37 -4.79 10.28
CA LEU A 158 17.80 -4.84 8.93
C LEU A 158 18.35 -3.65 8.14
N ILE A 159 18.77 -3.87 6.90
CA ILE A 159 19.21 -2.78 6.00
C ILE A 159 18.10 -2.43 5.00
N ILE A 160 17.85 -1.14 4.84
CA ILE A 160 16.82 -0.61 3.95
C ILE A 160 17.19 0.83 3.54
N SER A 161 16.69 1.30 2.38
CA SER A 161 16.85 2.72 1.99
C SER A 161 15.97 3.65 2.84
N SER A 162 16.33 4.93 2.94
CA SER A 162 15.51 5.94 3.63
C SER A 162 14.14 6.18 2.95
N GLY A 163 13.92 5.66 1.74
CA GLY A 163 12.63 5.66 1.05
C GLY A 163 11.60 4.63 1.56
N TYR A 164 11.86 3.99 2.68
CA TYR A 164 10.99 2.94 3.23
C TYR A 164 9.60 3.46 3.65
N GLN A 165 8.66 2.52 3.72
CA GLN A 165 7.34 2.76 4.28
C GLN A 165 7.34 2.42 5.78
N VAL A 166 6.58 3.15 6.60
CA VAL A 166 6.53 3.04 8.08
C VAL A 166 6.29 1.63 8.61
N CYS A 167 5.78 0.68 7.81
CA CYS A 167 5.63 -0.71 8.24
C CYS A 167 6.97 -1.38 8.62
N TRP A 168 8.08 -0.95 8.00
CA TRP A 168 9.42 -1.47 8.32
C TRP A 168 9.93 -0.89 9.64
N GLU A 169 9.66 0.37 9.92
CA GLU A 169 9.93 0.96 11.24
C GLU A 169 9.14 0.23 12.34
N LYS A 170 7.83 0.01 12.12
CA LYS A 170 7.00 -0.79 13.03
C LYS A 170 7.54 -2.21 13.21
N PHE A 171 7.97 -2.87 12.12
CA PHE A 171 8.61 -4.18 12.22
C PHE A 171 9.81 -4.14 13.14
N CYS A 172 10.73 -3.20 12.93
CA CYS A 172 11.94 -3.08 13.71
C CYS A 172 11.66 -2.83 15.20
N VAL A 173 10.72 -1.91 15.49
CA VAL A 173 10.31 -1.61 16.88
C VAL A 173 9.62 -2.80 17.55
N TYR A 174 8.67 -3.45 16.85
CA TYR A 174 7.85 -4.51 17.46
C TYR A 174 8.64 -5.80 17.75
N TRP A 175 9.67 -6.08 16.96
CA TRP A 175 10.45 -7.31 17.09
C TRP A 175 11.92 -7.10 17.44
N ASP A 176 12.27 -5.96 18.06
CA ASP A 176 13.63 -5.69 18.55
C ASP A 176 14.70 -5.91 17.47
N VAL A 177 14.53 -5.30 16.32
CA VAL A 177 15.49 -5.26 15.22
C VAL A 177 15.96 -3.82 15.05
N ASP A 178 17.27 -3.59 14.98
CA ASP A 178 17.81 -2.27 14.68
C ASP A 178 17.66 -1.99 13.17
N MET A 179 17.05 -0.86 12.82
CA MET A 179 16.94 -0.44 11.43
C MET A 179 18.19 0.32 11.01
N ARG A 180 18.87 -0.18 9.99
CA ARG A 180 20.02 0.48 9.38
C ARG A 180 19.59 1.08 8.06
N VAL A 181 19.50 2.39 8.05
CA VAL A 181 18.99 3.14 6.92
C VAL A 181 20.14 3.59 6.03
N VAL A 182 20.12 3.17 4.77
CA VAL A 182 21.00 3.69 3.74
C VAL A 182 20.42 5.02 3.26
N PRO A 183 21.12 6.14 3.45
CA PRO A 183 20.59 7.46 3.13
C PRO A 183 20.41 7.63 1.62
N MET A 184 19.34 8.29 1.22
CA MET A 184 19.17 8.81 -0.14
C MET A 184 19.89 10.16 -0.26
N ASP A 185 20.30 10.49 -1.47
CA ASP A 185 20.83 11.80 -1.81
C ASP A 185 20.18 12.34 -3.10
N LYS A 186 20.55 13.54 -3.52
CA LYS A 186 19.92 14.19 -4.71
C LYS A 186 20.15 13.40 -6.01
N GLU A 187 21.19 12.61 -6.09
CA GLU A 187 21.51 11.79 -7.25
C GLU A 187 20.87 10.39 -7.14
N HIS A 188 20.74 9.88 -5.90
CA HIS A 188 20.21 8.56 -5.58
C HIS A 188 18.94 8.66 -4.74
N LEU A 189 17.80 8.81 -5.42
CA LEU A 189 16.45 8.77 -4.79
C LEU A 189 15.89 7.34 -4.67
N SER A 190 16.78 6.37 -4.56
CA SER A 190 16.60 4.95 -4.30
C SER A 190 17.80 4.46 -3.49
N ILE A 191 17.87 3.16 -3.17
CA ILE A 191 19.00 2.63 -2.40
C ILE A 191 20.33 2.85 -3.14
N ASP A 192 21.30 3.44 -2.47
CA ASP A 192 22.68 3.48 -2.97
C ASP A 192 23.34 2.13 -2.67
N VAL A 193 23.35 1.27 -3.69
CA VAL A 193 23.83 -0.12 -3.54
C VAL A 193 25.30 -0.20 -3.13
N ASP A 194 26.13 0.77 -3.52
CA ASP A 194 27.55 0.79 -3.14
C ASP A 194 27.72 1.08 -1.64
N LYS A 195 26.83 1.85 -1.03
CA LYS A 195 26.86 2.14 0.41
C LYS A 195 26.23 1.05 1.29
N VAL A 196 25.42 0.15 0.74
CA VAL A 196 24.73 -0.91 1.51
C VAL A 196 25.69 -1.68 2.40
N PHE A 197 26.85 -2.03 1.88
CA PHE A 197 27.80 -2.92 2.56
C PHE A 197 28.57 -2.25 3.70
N ASP A 198 28.57 -0.92 3.80
CA ASP A 198 29.06 -0.17 4.97
C ASP A 198 28.20 -0.41 6.22
N PHE A 199 26.95 -0.85 6.02
CA PHE A 199 25.98 -1.12 7.08
C PHE A 199 25.89 -2.61 7.46
N VAL A 200 26.55 -3.52 6.72
CA VAL A 200 26.49 -4.96 6.96
C VAL A 200 27.38 -5.37 8.13
N ASP A 201 26.86 -6.22 9.01
CA ASP A 201 27.66 -6.99 9.99
C ASP A 201 27.06 -8.38 10.21
N GLU A 202 27.64 -9.20 11.10
CA GLU A 202 27.19 -10.56 11.39
C GLU A 202 25.77 -10.63 12.01
N TYR A 203 25.23 -9.49 12.48
CA TYR A 203 23.88 -9.35 13.03
C TYR A 203 22.86 -8.88 12.00
N THR A 204 23.24 -8.69 10.74
CA THR A 204 22.34 -8.30 9.67
C THR A 204 21.45 -9.47 9.27
N ILE A 205 20.14 -9.32 9.43
CA ILE A 205 19.15 -10.37 9.10
C ILE A 205 18.88 -10.48 7.60
N GLY A 206 19.07 -9.39 6.86
CA GLY A 206 18.88 -9.27 5.42
C GLY A 206 18.74 -7.82 4.98
N ILE A 207 18.51 -7.66 3.69
CA ILE A 207 18.36 -6.36 3.03
C ILE A 207 16.97 -6.31 2.41
N VAL A 208 16.31 -5.15 2.52
CA VAL A 208 15.03 -4.90 1.84
C VAL A 208 15.27 -4.06 0.60
N GLY A 209 14.94 -4.62 -0.56
CA GLY A 209 14.87 -3.87 -1.81
C GLY A 209 13.43 -3.42 -2.08
N ILE A 210 13.24 -2.16 -2.42
CA ILE A 210 11.91 -1.57 -2.62
C ILE A 210 11.57 -1.46 -4.10
N LEU A 211 10.53 -2.17 -4.53
CA LEU A 211 10.00 -2.06 -5.89
C LEU A 211 8.81 -1.08 -5.91
N GLY A 212 9.11 0.21 -5.83
CA GLY A 212 8.13 1.28 -5.79
C GLY A 212 8.14 2.07 -4.50
N ILE A 213 9.15 2.91 -4.32
CA ILE A 213 9.31 3.82 -3.18
C ILE A 213 8.08 4.71 -3.05
N THR A 214 7.49 4.74 -1.86
CA THR A 214 6.23 5.44 -1.60
C THR A 214 6.32 6.95 -1.90
N TYR A 215 7.47 7.55 -1.63
CA TYR A 215 7.68 8.99 -1.84
C TYR A 215 7.74 9.38 -3.32
N THR A 216 8.52 8.65 -4.10
CA THR A 216 8.89 9.03 -5.46
C THR A 216 8.36 8.10 -6.55
N GLY A 217 8.01 6.86 -6.20
CA GLY A 217 7.67 5.81 -7.16
C GLY A 217 8.89 5.18 -7.85
N LYS A 218 10.11 5.56 -7.49
CA LYS A 218 11.33 4.94 -8.03
C LYS A 218 11.51 3.53 -7.52
N PHE A 219 12.32 2.75 -8.23
CA PHE A 219 12.70 1.40 -7.86
C PHE A 219 14.14 1.40 -7.35
N ASP A 220 14.42 0.58 -6.36
CA ASP A 220 15.80 0.20 -6.05
C ASP A 220 16.36 -0.67 -7.18
N ASP A 221 17.67 -0.59 -7.43
CA ASP A 221 18.33 -1.47 -8.39
C ASP A 221 18.55 -2.85 -7.78
N ILE A 222 17.48 -3.67 -7.85
CA ILE A 222 17.48 -5.01 -7.23
C ILE A 222 18.49 -5.94 -7.89
N ALA A 223 18.72 -5.81 -9.21
CA ALA A 223 19.65 -6.65 -9.93
C ALA A 223 21.10 -6.38 -9.49
N LEU A 224 21.47 -5.11 -9.38
CA LEU A 224 22.80 -4.72 -8.88
C LEU A 224 22.96 -5.11 -7.40
N LEU A 225 21.89 -4.96 -6.59
CA LEU A 225 21.90 -5.39 -5.19
C LEU A 225 22.13 -6.90 -5.06
N ASP A 226 21.46 -7.71 -5.89
CA ASP A 226 21.63 -9.17 -5.91
C ASP A 226 23.07 -9.58 -6.30
N GLU A 227 23.64 -8.93 -7.32
CA GLU A 227 25.03 -9.15 -7.74
C GLU A 227 26.02 -8.88 -6.60
N LYS A 228 25.88 -7.75 -5.91
CA LYS A 228 26.74 -7.38 -4.79
C LYS A 228 26.56 -8.31 -3.58
N VAL A 229 25.33 -8.73 -3.29
CA VAL A 229 25.04 -9.72 -2.24
C VAL A 229 25.65 -11.07 -2.58
N GLU A 230 25.64 -11.48 -3.85
CA GLU A 230 26.31 -12.72 -4.28
C GLU A 230 27.81 -12.67 -4.03
N ILE A 231 28.47 -11.58 -4.41
CA ILE A 231 29.91 -11.38 -4.16
C ILE A 231 30.22 -11.45 -2.66
N TYR A 232 29.38 -10.83 -1.83
CA TYR A 232 29.53 -10.90 -0.37
C TYR A 232 29.38 -12.33 0.14
N ASN A 233 28.36 -13.05 -0.32
CA ASN A 233 28.04 -14.42 0.10
C ASN A 233 29.12 -15.45 -0.32
N GLU A 234 29.84 -15.22 -1.42
CA GLU A 234 30.96 -16.09 -1.85
C GLU A 234 32.13 -16.07 -0.88
N THR A 235 32.33 -14.98 -0.15
CA THR A 235 33.49 -14.75 0.71
C THR A 235 33.18 -14.79 2.20
N ASN A 236 31.90 -14.86 2.58
CA ASN A 236 31.46 -14.80 3.97
C ASN A 236 30.61 -16.01 4.37
N GLU A 237 30.82 -16.52 5.58
CA GLU A 237 29.95 -17.56 6.15
C GLU A 237 28.56 -17.04 6.50
N HIS A 238 28.46 -15.75 6.82
CA HIS A 238 27.21 -15.05 7.01
C HIS A 238 26.54 -14.78 5.66
N GLN A 239 25.47 -15.53 5.38
CA GLN A 239 24.76 -15.45 4.10
C GLN A 239 23.63 -14.42 4.17
N LEU A 240 23.80 -13.32 3.46
CA LEU A 240 22.78 -12.28 3.28
C LEU A 240 21.68 -12.76 2.33
N VAL A 241 20.47 -12.23 2.55
CA VAL A 241 19.32 -12.46 1.68
C VAL A 241 18.60 -11.13 1.41
N ILE A 242 17.85 -11.10 0.33
CA ILE A 242 17.04 -9.95 -0.09
C ILE A 242 15.56 -10.29 0.04
N HIS A 243 14.82 -9.42 0.72
CA HIS A 243 13.36 -9.37 0.66
C HIS A 243 12.93 -8.23 -0.25
N ILE A 244 11.97 -8.46 -1.12
CA ILE A 244 11.42 -7.42 -1.99
C ILE A 244 10.13 -6.86 -1.39
N ASP A 245 10.17 -5.60 -0.97
CA ASP A 245 8.96 -4.84 -0.74
C ASP A 245 8.39 -4.37 -2.08
N GLY A 246 7.55 -5.23 -2.64
CA GLY A 246 6.85 -5.00 -3.88
C GLY A 246 5.42 -4.54 -3.68
N ALA A 247 5.12 -3.87 -2.55
CA ALA A 247 3.78 -3.42 -2.19
C ALA A 247 3.02 -2.77 -3.35
N SER A 248 3.71 -1.98 -4.16
CA SER A 248 3.17 -1.33 -5.35
C SER A 248 3.62 -2.02 -6.64
N GLY A 249 4.92 -2.25 -6.79
CA GLY A 249 5.51 -2.67 -8.08
C GLY A 249 5.27 -4.12 -8.45
N ALA A 250 5.17 -5.05 -7.48
CA ALA A 250 5.13 -6.48 -7.79
C ALA A 250 3.84 -6.95 -8.51
N MET A 251 2.76 -6.16 -8.48
CA MET A 251 1.54 -6.40 -9.25
C MET A 251 1.42 -5.49 -10.48
N PHE A 252 2.46 -4.72 -10.79
CA PHE A 252 2.51 -3.83 -11.96
C PHE A 252 3.63 -4.23 -12.93
N THR A 253 4.84 -4.36 -12.41
CA THR A 253 6.06 -4.58 -13.19
C THR A 253 6.03 -5.83 -14.08
N PRO A 254 5.51 -7.00 -13.64
CA PRO A 254 5.45 -8.19 -14.49
C PRO A 254 4.66 -8.01 -15.79
N PHE A 255 3.68 -7.12 -15.78
CA PHE A 255 2.81 -6.89 -16.94
C PHE A 255 3.34 -5.82 -17.90
N VAL A 256 4.13 -4.87 -17.39
CA VAL A 256 4.57 -3.69 -18.15
C VAL A 256 6.04 -3.74 -18.51
N ASN A 257 6.86 -4.29 -17.63
CA ASN A 257 8.30 -4.46 -17.82
C ASN A 257 8.74 -5.90 -17.44
N PRO A 258 8.26 -6.94 -18.14
CA PRO A 258 8.51 -8.34 -17.78
C PRO A 258 9.99 -8.74 -17.79
N GLU A 259 10.82 -8.04 -18.59
CA GLU A 259 12.25 -8.31 -18.72
C GLU A 259 13.08 -7.72 -17.56
N LEU A 260 12.52 -6.78 -16.78
CA LEU A 260 13.24 -6.21 -15.64
C LEU A 260 13.51 -7.28 -14.57
N PRO A 261 14.78 -7.56 -14.22
CA PRO A 261 15.11 -8.55 -13.21
C PRO A 261 14.97 -7.94 -11.81
N TRP A 262 13.98 -8.39 -11.05
CA TRP A 262 13.73 -7.92 -9.68
C TRP A 262 13.15 -9.03 -8.77
N ASP A 263 12.72 -10.15 -9.36
CA ASP A 263 11.93 -11.22 -8.75
C ASP A 263 12.78 -12.47 -8.45
N PHE A 264 12.13 -13.62 -8.30
CA PHE A 264 12.78 -14.89 -7.98
C PHE A 264 13.76 -15.41 -9.04
N ARG A 265 13.90 -14.75 -10.18
CA ARG A 265 15.02 -15.00 -11.11
C ARG A 265 16.38 -14.64 -10.48
N LEU A 266 16.40 -13.68 -9.56
CA LEU A 266 17.59 -13.29 -8.82
C LEU A 266 17.90 -14.29 -7.70
N LYS A 267 19.16 -14.63 -7.52
CA LYS A 267 19.58 -15.73 -6.65
C LYS A 267 19.26 -15.48 -5.19
N ASN A 268 19.58 -14.31 -4.69
CA ASN A 268 19.50 -13.95 -3.28
C ASN A 268 18.15 -13.31 -2.89
N VAL A 269 17.24 -13.10 -3.85
CA VAL A 269 15.85 -12.73 -3.58
C VAL A 269 15.10 -13.96 -3.06
N VAL A 270 14.75 -13.96 -1.78
CA VAL A 270 14.18 -15.12 -1.09
C VAL A 270 12.72 -14.96 -0.75
N SER A 271 12.22 -13.73 -0.69
CA SER A 271 10.81 -13.45 -0.43
C SER A 271 10.35 -12.14 -1.08
N ILE A 272 9.07 -12.09 -1.44
CA ILE A 272 8.44 -10.97 -2.11
C ILE A 272 7.07 -10.75 -1.50
N ASN A 273 6.74 -9.50 -1.15
CA ASN A 273 5.39 -9.13 -0.77
C ASN A 273 4.73 -8.19 -1.79
N THR A 274 3.41 -8.13 -1.77
CA THR A 274 2.63 -7.15 -2.51
C THR A 274 1.31 -6.79 -1.84
N SER A 275 0.75 -5.63 -2.19
CA SER A 275 -0.63 -5.27 -1.87
C SER A 275 -1.55 -5.62 -3.03
N GLY A 276 -2.42 -6.60 -2.85
CA GLY A 276 -3.46 -6.92 -3.83
C GLY A 276 -4.44 -5.76 -4.04
N HIS A 277 -4.62 -4.93 -3.02
CA HIS A 277 -5.50 -3.78 -3.04
C HIS A 277 -4.90 -2.50 -3.68
N LYS A 278 -3.69 -2.59 -4.26
CA LYS A 278 -3.08 -1.54 -5.08
C LYS A 278 -3.22 -1.94 -6.56
N TYR A 279 -2.14 -2.29 -7.21
CA TYR A 279 -2.17 -2.71 -8.62
C TYR A 279 -2.65 -4.15 -8.85
N GLY A 280 -2.99 -4.89 -7.78
CA GLY A 280 -3.79 -6.12 -7.87
C GLY A 280 -5.27 -5.89 -8.11
N LEU A 281 -5.72 -4.62 -8.13
CA LEU A 281 -7.05 -4.16 -8.52
C LEU A 281 -8.20 -4.64 -7.61
N VAL A 282 -7.92 -4.92 -6.34
CA VAL A 282 -8.93 -5.31 -5.32
C VAL A 282 -9.14 -4.16 -4.34
N TYR A 283 -10.32 -4.07 -3.75
CA TYR A 283 -10.57 -3.14 -2.64
C TYR A 283 -9.65 -3.40 -1.43
N PRO A 284 -9.38 -2.39 -0.57
CA PRO A 284 -8.50 -2.52 0.58
C PRO A 284 -8.79 -3.74 1.45
N GLY A 285 -7.74 -4.39 1.95
CA GLY A 285 -7.84 -5.52 2.88
C GLY A 285 -7.20 -6.82 2.38
N VAL A 286 -6.35 -6.78 1.36
CA VAL A 286 -5.58 -7.94 0.91
C VAL A 286 -4.15 -7.58 0.53
N GLY A 287 -3.22 -8.39 0.95
CA GLY A 287 -1.83 -8.44 0.53
C GLY A 287 -1.37 -9.89 0.42
N TRP A 288 -0.20 -10.08 -0.11
CA TRP A 288 0.40 -11.38 -0.36
C TRP A 288 1.87 -11.36 0.02
N ILE A 289 2.34 -12.49 0.56
CA ILE A 289 3.76 -12.78 0.76
C ILE A 289 4.05 -14.16 0.21
N LEU A 290 5.16 -14.28 -0.51
CA LEU A 290 5.70 -15.53 -1.00
C LEU A 290 7.17 -15.67 -0.61
N TRP A 291 7.57 -16.88 -0.26
CA TRP A 291 8.96 -17.29 -0.07
C TRP A 291 9.36 -18.24 -1.21
N LYS A 292 10.54 -18.02 -1.76
CA LYS A 292 11.09 -18.72 -2.91
C LYS A 292 11.17 -20.25 -2.70
N ASP A 293 11.50 -20.65 -1.48
CA ASP A 293 11.53 -22.05 -1.03
C ASP A 293 11.14 -22.15 0.45
N LYS A 294 10.69 -23.33 0.89
CA LYS A 294 10.36 -23.65 2.28
C LYS A 294 11.51 -23.43 3.27
N GLU A 295 12.76 -23.47 2.81
CA GLU A 295 13.93 -23.19 3.65
C GLU A 295 14.01 -21.74 4.12
N TYR A 296 13.36 -20.80 3.38
CA TYR A 296 13.32 -19.39 3.72
C TYR A 296 12.18 -19.00 4.65
N LEU A 297 11.27 -19.96 4.96
CA LEU A 297 10.24 -19.81 5.99
C LEU A 297 10.54 -20.76 7.16
N PRO A 298 11.18 -20.28 8.24
CA PRO A 298 11.46 -21.08 9.43
C PRO A 298 10.20 -21.71 10.02
N LYS A 299 10.31 -22.98 10.44
CA LYS A 299 9.18 -23.77 10.95
C LYS A 299 8.52 -23.14 12.17
N GLU A 300 9.25 -22.38 12.94
CA GLU A 300 8.78 -21.67 14.12
C GLU A 300 7.72 -20.61 13.81
N LEU A 301 7.60 -20.18 12.55
CA LEU A 301 6.59 -19.24 12.06
C LEU A 301 5.35 -19.92 11.48
N ILE A 302 5.30 -21.26 11.48
CA ILE A 302 4.16 -22.03 11.02
C ILE A 302 3.45 -22.59 12.26
N PHE A 303 2.23 -22.11 12.50
CA PHE A 303 1.42 -22.51 13.64
C PHE A 303 0.35 -23.48 13.22
N GLU A 304 0.09 -24.52 14.03
CA GLU A 304 -0.97 -25.48 13.78
C GLU A 304 -2.21 -25.16 14.61
N VAL A 305 -3.34 -25.04 13.93
CA VAL A 305 -4.65 -24.82 14.57
C VAL A 305 -5.43 -26.13 14.49
N SER A 306 -5.76 -26.71 15.66
CA SER A 306 -6.43 -28.02 15.74
C SER A 306 -7.89 -27.97 16.19
N TYR A 307 -8.33 -26.88 16.83
CA TYR A 307 -9.66 -26.76 17.43
C TYR A 307 -10.79 -26.36 16.45
N LEU A 308 -10.45 -26.10 15.20
CA LEU A 308 -11.42 -25.81 14.11
C LEU A 308 -11.76 -27.04 13.27
N GLY A 309 -11.56 -28.27 13.81
CA GLY A 309 -11.96 -29.51 13.14
C GLY A 309 -10.90 -30.23 12.32
N GLY A 310 -9.62 -29.86 12.45
CA GLY A 310 -8.47 -30.48 11.78
C GLY A 310 -7.18 -29.78 12.10
N SER A 311 -6.01 -30.38 11.79
CA SER A 311 -4.73 -29.67 11.88
C SER A 311 -4.56 -28.80 10.63
N MET A 312 -4.48 -27.47 10.83
CA MET A 312 -4.39 -26.48 9.77
C MET A 312 -3.19 -25.57 10.01
N PRO A 313 -2.20 -25.60 9.12
CA PRO A 313 -1.07 -24.68 9.23
C PRO A 313 -1.52 -23.25 8.89
N THR A 314 -1.08 -22.30 9.70
CA THR A 314 -1.22 -20.86 9.46
C THR A 314 0.09 -20.16 9.72
N MET A 315 0.39 -19.15 8.95
CA MET A 315 1.57 -18.29 9.10
C MET A 315 1.19 -16.81 9.16
N ALA A 316 -0.06 -16.45 8.92
CA ALA A 316 -0.54 -15.08 9.01
C ALA A 316 -0.51 -14.58 10.46
N ILE A 317 -0.18 -13.30 10.65
CA ILE A 317 -0.22 -12.64 11.98
C ILE A 317 -1.67 -12.47 12.42
N ASN A 318 -2.54 -12.05 11.50
CA ASN A 318 -3.96 -11.90 11.78
C ASN A 318 -4.66 -13.27 11.74
N PHE A 319 -5.64 -13.46 12.63
CA PHE A 319 -6.39 -14.70 12.72
C PHE A 319 -7.71 -14.59 11.94
N SER A 320 -8.81 -14.22 12.61
CA SER A 320 -10.13 -14.12 11.96
C SER A 320 -10.21 -12.89 11.06
N ARG A 321 -10.56 -13.10 9.80
CA ARG A 321 -10.79 -12.04 8.81
C ARG A 321 -11.71 -12.53 7.71
N SER A 322 -12.41 -11.61 7.05
CA SER A 322 -13.22 -11.96 5.89
C SER A 322 -12.35 -12.51 4.75
N ALA A 323 -12.84 -13.52 4.06
CA ALA A 323 -12.23 -14.08 2.87
C ALA A 323 -12.61 -13.33 1.58
N SER A 324 -13.49 -12.35 1.65
CA SER A 324 -14.04 -11.65 0.47
C SER A 324 -12.96 -11.04 -0.41
N GLN A 325 -11.91 -10.47 0.18
CA GLN A 325 -10.80 -9.87 -0.58
C GLN A 325 -9.93 -10.90 -1.29
N ILE A 326 -9.71 -12.08 -0.69
CA ILE A 326 -9.01 -13.20 -1.33
C ILE A 326 -9.81 -13.65 -2.56
N ILE A 327 -11.12 -13.79 -2.40
CA ILE A 327 -12.04 -14.18 -3.47
C ILE A 327 -12.08 -13.10 -4.57
N GLY A 328 -12.10 -11.82 -4.19
CA GLY A 328 -12.01 -10.70 -5.12
C GLY A 328 -10.70 -10.71 -5.92
N GLN A 329 -9.57 -11.04 -5.28
CA GLN A 329 -8.28 -11.17 -5.98
C GLN A 329 -8.30 -12.31 -6.98
N TYR A 330 -8.83 -13.48 -6.60
CA TYR A 330 -8.94 -14.62 -7.52
C TYR A 330 -9.89 -14.32 -8.68
N TYR A 331 -11.03 -13.63 -8.40
CA TYR A 331 -11.93 -13.16 -9.45
C TYR A 331 -11.18 -12.30 -10.48
N ASN A 332 -10.39 -11.33 -10.03
CA ASN A 332 -9.62 -10.46 -10.92
C ASN A 332 -8.58 -11.24 -11.73
N PHE A 333 -7.90 -12.22 -11.15
CA PHE A 333 -6.98 -13.08 -11.89
C PHE A 333 -7.68 -13.84 -13.02
N LEU A 334 -8.87 -14.37 -12.76
CA LEU A 334 -9.66 -15.06 -13.78
C LEU A 334 -10.21 -14.07 -14.81
N ARG A 335 -10.75 -12.95 -14.34
CA ARG A 335 -11.45 -11.97 -15.18
C ARG A 335 -10.52 -11.28 -16.17
N TYR A 336 -9.37 -10.86 -15.72
CA TYR A 336 -8.43 -10.11 -16.55
C TYR A 336 -7.38 -11.00 -17.21
N GLY A 337 -6.94 -12.07 -16.55
CA GLY A 337 -5.79 -12.84 -17.00
C GLY A 337 -4.56 -11.96 -17.20
N PHE A 338 -3.49 -12.48 -17.76
CA PHE A 338 -2.26 -11.72 -18.00
C PHE A 338 -2.50 -10.52 -18.94
N GLU A 339 -3.17 -10.74 -20.06
CA GLU A 339 -3.38 -9.72 -21.09
C GLU A 339 -4.28 -8.57 -20.61
N GLY A 340 -5.33 -8.88 -19.84
CA GLY A 340 -6.20 -7.85 -19.27
C GLY A 340 -5.48 -6.98 -18.24
N TYR A 341 -4.69 -7.58 -17.33
CA TYR A 341 -3.83 -6.82 -16.43
C TYR A 341 -2.83 -5.94 -17.19
N ARG A 342 -2.16 -6.50 -18.21
CA ARG A 342 -1.23 -5.76 -19.06
C ARG A 342 -1.92 -4.56 -19.72
N GLU A 343 -3.08 -4.77 -20.32
CA GLU A 343 -3.84 -3.69 -20.97
C GLU A 343 -4.23 -2.58 -19.99
N ILE A 344 -4.72 -2.93 -18.79
CA ILE A 344 -5.09 -1.98 -17.74
C ILE A 344 -3.86 -1.19 -17.29
N HIS A 345 -2.75 -1.87 -16.99
CA HIS A 345 -1.54 -1.22 -16.50
C HIS A 345 -0.84 -0.37 -17.56
N GLU A 346 -0.84 -0.79 -18.81
CA GLU A 346 -0.34 0.03 -19.92
C GLU A 346 -1.17 1.29 -20.14
N LYS A 347 -2.50 1.22 -20.00
CA LYS A 347 -3.36 2.40 -20.01
C LYS A 347 -3.06 3.33 -18.84
N THR A 348 -2.88 2.78 -17.65
CA THR A 348 -2.54 3.53 -16.45
C THR A 348 -1.19 4.24 -16.59
N LYS A 349 -0.19 3.55 -17.15
CA LYS A 349 1.12 4.13 -17.50
C LYS A 349 1.00 5.28 -18.51
N LYS A 350 0.21 5.09 -19.57
CA LYS A 350 -0.03 6.15 -20.57
C LYS A 350 -0.66 7.40 -19.93
N THR A 351 -1.59 7.21 -18.99
CA THR A 351 -2.21 8.29 -18.23
C THR A 351 -1.16 9.04 -17.40
N ALA A 352 -0.27 8.32 -16.70
CA ALA A 352 0.81 8.91 -15.90
C ALA A 352 1.76 9.75 -16.80
N LEU A 353 2.22 9.19 -17.91
CA LEU A 353 3.08 9.89 -18.87
C LEU A 353 2.41 11.14 -19.48
N TYR A 354 1.11 11.09 -19.73
CA TYR A 354 0.35 12.25 -20.17
C TYR A 354 0.35 13.37 -19.10
N LEU A 355 0.09 13.01 -17.85
CA LEU A 355 0.06 13.95 -16.75
C LEU A 355 1.46 14.48 -16.40
N ALA A 356 2.50 13.65 -16.46
CA ALA A 356 3.88 14.10 -16.28
C ALA A 356 4.27 15.18 -17.31
N LYS A 357 3.89 14.98 -18.58
CA LYS A 357 4.08 15.99 -19.64
C LYS A 357 3.28 17.27 -19.37
N THR A 358 2.11 17.17 -18.76
CA THR A 358 1.31 18.35 -18.39
C THR A 358 2.01 19.16 -17.30
N VAL A 359 2.56 18.49 -16.29
CA VAL A 359 3.36 19.11 -15.23
C VAL A 359 4.62 19.76 -15.80
N GLU A 360 5.38 19.04 -16.63
CA GLU A 360 6.62 19.52 -17.25
C GLU A 360 6.39 20.77 -18.12
N LYS A 361 5.32 20.74 -18.94
CA LYS A 361 4.96 21.85 -19.84
C LYS A 361 4.55 23.13 -19.13
N SER A 362 4.18 23.07 -17.84
CA SER A 362 3.88 24.26 -17.05
C SER A 362 5.11 25.18 -16.87
N GLY A 363 6.31 24.58 -16.96
CA GLY A 363 7.57 25.30 -16.83
C GLY A 363 8.09 25.48 -15.40
N TYR A 364 7.27 25.23 -14.38
CA TYR A 364 7.60 25.45 -12.96
C TYR A 364 8.31 24.29 -12.28
N PHE A 365 8.19 23.07 -12.83
CA PHE A 365 8.58 21.87 -12.12
C PHE A 365 9.68 21.09 -12.81
N GLU A 366 10.47 20.41 -11.99
CA GLU A 366 11.40 19.35 -12.37
C GLU A 366 10.76 18.00 -12.05
N ILE A 367 10.69 17.12 -13.06
CA ILE A 367 10.13 15.77 -12.91
C ILE A 367 11.16 14.85 -12.26
N ILE A 368 10.80 14.27 -11.12
CA ILE A 368 11.58 13.26 -10.40
C ILE A 368 11.23 11.85 -10.94
N ASN A 369 9.95 11.60 -11.19
CA ASN A 369 9.43 10.37 -11.77
C ASN A 369 8.26 10.68 -12.70
N ASP A 370 8.36 10.25 -13.95
CA ASP A 370 7.34 10.48 -14.98
C ASP A 370 6.25 9.40 -15.05
N GLY A 371 6.37 8.34 -14.26
CA GLY A 371 5.44 7.21 -14.26
C GLY A 371 5.75 6.09 -15.25
N ALA A 372 6.91 6.09 -15.88
CA ALA A 372 7.28 5.08 -16.88
C ALA A 372 7.44 3.66 -16.29
N ASN A 373 8.00 3.54 -15.09
CA ASN A 373 8.22 2.25 -14.42
C ASN A 373 7.08 1.87 -13.47
N LEU A 374 6.56 2.84 -12.72
CA LEU A 374 5.38 2.72 -11.87
C LEU A 374 4.54 3.99 -12.10
N PRO A 375 3.23 3.92 -12.30
CA PRO A 375 2.43 5.06 -12.77
C PRO A 375 2.20 6.10 -11.67
N ILE A 376 3.30 6.65 -11.18
CA ILE A 376 3.39 7.71 -10.17
C ILE A 376 4.15 8.88 -10.78
N VAL A 377 3.51 10.04 -10.81
CA VAL A 377 4.16 11.27 -11.22
C VAL A 377 4.61 12.01 -9.97
N CYS A 378 5.92 12.23 -9.87
CA CYS A 378 6.54 12.94 -8.76
C CYS A 378 7.39 14.09 -9.29
N TYR A 379 7.29 15.25 -8.67
CA TYR A 379 7.98 16.45 -9.09
C TYR A 379 8.28 17.39 -7.91
N LYS A 380 9.24 18.27 -8.11
CA LYS A 380 9.58 19.38 -7.22
C LYS A 380 9.52 20.70 -7.98
N MET A 381 9.53 21.82 -7.28
CA MET A 381 9.75 23.12 -7.90
C MET A 381 11.19 23.20 -8.43
N LYS A 382 11.38 23.91 -9.54
CA LYS A 382 12.73 24.25 -10.02
C LYS A 382 13.39 25.22 -9.06
N ASP A 383 14.70 25.09 -8.91
CA ASP A 383 15.47 25.85 -7.91
C ASP A 383 15.64 27.36 -8.30
N ASP A 384 15.45 27.69 -9.60
CA ASP A 384 15.66 29.04 -10.16
C ASP A 384 14.38 29.85 -10.34
N LEU A 385 13.27 29.44 -9.71
CA LEU A 385 11.99 30.12 -9.85
C LEU A 385 11.88 31.33 -8.91
N ASP A 386 11.44 32.45 -9.46
CA ASP A 386 11.06 33.65 -8.72
C ASP A 386 9.53 33.74 -8.61
N VAL A 387 8.95 32.93 -7.71
CA VAL A 387 7.52 32.87 -7.43
C VAL A 387 7.26 32.92 -5.93
N GLU A 388 6.14 33.50 -5.52
CA GLU A 388 5.78 33.66 -4.10
C GLU A 388 4.96 32.47 -3.54
N TRP A 389 4.57 31.53 -4.38
CA TRP A 389 3.77 30.35 -3.99
C TRP A 389 4.63 29.08 -3.91
N THR A 390 4.12 28.10 -3.19
CA THR A 390 4.78 26.81 -2.91
C THR A 390 3.95 25.64 -3.43
N LEU A 391 4.51 24.42 -3.38
CA LEU A 391 3.74 23.19 -3.66
C LEU A 391 2.58 22.97 -2.68
N TYR A 392 2.65 23.51 -1.46
CA TYR A 392 1.54 23.46 -0.50
C TYR A 392 0.37 24.34 -0.97
N ASP A 393 0.65 25.52 -1.50
CA ASP A 393 -0.38 26.41 -2.06
C ASP A 393 -1.04 25.76 -3.30
N LEU A 394 -0.26 25.08 -4.13
CA LEU A 394 -0.79 24.32 -5.25
C LEU A 394 -1.68 23.15 -4.78
N ALA A 395 -1.28 22.44 -3.73
CA ALA A 395 -2.10 21.39 -3.13
C ALA A 395 -3.44 21.93 -2.62
N ASP A 396 -3.45 23.09 -1.98
CA ASP A 396 -4.66 23.75 -1.50
C ASP A 396 -5.57 24.20 -2.66
N GLN A 397 -5.01 24.74 -3.75
CA GLN A 397 -5.78 25.08 -4.94
C GLN A 397 -6.44 23.85 -5.61
N LEU A 398 -5.71 22.74 -5.68
CA LEU A 398 -6.24 21.48 -6.20
C LEU A 398 -7.32 20.91 -5.29
N LEU A 399 -7.14 21.02 -3.96
CA LEU A 399 -8.13 20.56 -2.99
C LEU A 399 -9.46 21.33 -3.10
N MET A 400 -9.43 22.63 -3.41
CA MET A 400 -10.66 23.42 -3.67
C MET A 400 -11.46 22.90 -4.87
N LYS A 401 -10.81 22.16 -5.79
CA LYS A 401 -11.43 21.46 -6.91
C LYS A 401 -11.80 20.00 -6.59
N GLY A 402 -11.53 19.55 -5.36
CA GLY A 402 -11.78 18.19 -4.89
C GLY A 402 -10.61 17.21 -5.10
N TRP A 403 -9.48 17.65 -5.69
CA TRP A 403 -8.31 16.82 -5.92
C TRP A 403 -7.41 16.78 -4.71
N GLN A 404 -7.16 15.60 -4.16
CA GLN A 404 -6.19 15.42 -3.08
C GLN A 404 -4.83 15.05 -3.67
N VAL A 405 -3.93 16.01 -3.71
CA VAL A 405 -2.55 15.87 -4.22
C VAL A 405 -1.61 16.52 -3.21
N PRO A 406 -1.19 15.81 -2.15
CA PRO A 406 -0.40 16.39 -1.07
C PRO A 406 1.01 16.75 -1.53
N ALA A 407 1.53 17.84 -0.98
CA ALA A 407 2.95 18.18 -0.98
C ALA A 407 3.56 17.76 0.37
N TYR A 408 4.81 17.29 0.36
CA TYR A 408 5.51 16.83 1.57
C TYR A 408 7.02 16.79 1.34
N PRO A 409 7.84 16.83 2.42
CA PRO A 409 9.28 16.70 2.31
C PRO A 409 9.69 15.27 1.95
N LEU A 410 10.83 15.12 1.29
CA LEU A 410 11.53 13.86 1.20
C LEU A 410 12.04 13.41 2.59
N PRO A 411 12.44 12.11 2.76
CA PRO A 411 12.98 11.62 4.02
C PRO A 411 14.20 12.41 4.54
N ASP A 412 14.56 12.16 5.79
CA ASP A 412 15.45 12.90 6.68
C ASP A 412 16.66 13.61 6.05
N ASP A 413 17.39 12.93 5.16
CA ASP A 413 18.61 13.51 4.53
C ASP A 413 18.28 14.53 3.43
N LEU A 414 17.03 14.59 2.97
CA LEU A 414 16.53 15.47 1.90
C LEU A 414 15.29 16.24 2.34
N SER A 415 15.09 16.43 3.64
CA SER A 415 13.90 17.09 4.21
C SER A 415 13.65 18.53 3.73
N ASP A 416 14.69 19.20 3.23
CA ASP A 416 14.55 20.53 2.59
C ASP A 416 13.95 20.45 1.18
N THR A 417 13.87 19.28 0.59
CA THR A 417 13.29 19.07 -0.74
C THR A 417 11.81 18.71 -0.63
N ILE A 418 10.96 19.69 -0.88
CA ILE A 418 9.51 19.48 -0.94
C ILE A 418 9.15 18.93 -2.31
N ILE A 419 8.37 17.85 -2.31
CA ILE A 419 7.84 17.23 -3.51
C ILE A 419 6.32 17.21 -3.49
N GLN A 420 5.74 17.07 -4.65
CA GLN A 420 4.34 16.74 -4.83
C GLN A 420 4.23 15.49 -5.70
N ARG A 421 3.31 14.61 -5.37
CA ARG A 421 3.16 13.34 -6.04
C ARG A 421 1.69 13.00 -6.25
N PHE A 422 1.37 12.44 -7.40
CA PHE A 422 0.08 11.79 -7.61
C PHE A 422 0.23 10.39 -8.20
N VAL A 423 -0.66 9.52 -7.79
CA VAL A 423 -0.72 8.10 -8.17
C VAL A 423 -1.80 7.93 -9.23
N CYS A 424 -1.41 7.44 -10.39
CA CYS A 424 -2.36 7.02 -11.41
C CYS A 424 -2.80 5.58 -11.11
N ARG A 425 -4.09 5.42 -10.84
CA ARG A 425 -4.73 4.11 -10.64
C ARG A 425 -5.56 3.76 -11.87
N ALA A 426 -6.00 2.50 -11.95
CA ALA A 426 -6.80 2.00 -13.07
C ALA A 426 -8.13 2.76 -13.26
N ASP A 427 -8.68 3.31 -12.18
CA ASP A 427 -9.92 4.12 -12.17
C ASP A 427 -9.72 5.59 -12.59
N LEU A 428 -8.48 6.04 -12.73
CA LEU A 428 -8.13 7.33 -13.33
C LEU A 428 -8.08 7.20 -14.86
N GLY A 429 -9.25 7.11 -15.50
CA GLY A 429 -9.34 7.06 -16.95
C GLY A 429 -8.89 8.37 -17.63
N HIS A 430 -8.65 8.31 -18.94
CA HIS A 430 -8.13 9.45 -19.69
C HIS A 430 -8.97 10.73 -19.57
N ASN A 431 -10.30 10.60 -19.60
CA ASN A 431 -11.20 11.76 -19.44
C ASN A 431 -11.01 12.44 -18.08
N VAL A 432 -10.92 11.66 -16.98
CA VAL A 432 -10.69 12.19 -15.65
C VAL A 432 -9.30 12.82 -15.52
N ALA A 433 -8.31 12.25 -16.21
CA ALA A 433 -6.97 12.83 -16.27
C ALA A 433 -6.94 14.16 -17.07
N GLU A 434 -7.74 14.31 -18.10
CA GLU A 434 -7.90 15.58 -18.82
C GLU A 434 -8.55 16.66 -17.94
N GLU A 435 -9.58 16.30 -17.16
CA GLU A 435 -10.19 17.19 -16.17
C GLU A 435 -9.17 17.62 -15.10
N PHE A 436 -8.42 16.65 -14.54
CA PHE A 436 -7.35 16.97 -13.60
C PHE A 436 -6.31 17.91 -14.24
N ALA A 437 -5.88 17.65 -15.45
CA ALA A 437 -4.91 18.47 -16.18
C ALA A 437 -5.43 19.90 -16.46
N ALA A 438 -6.74 20.06 -16.67
CA ALA A 438 -7.37 21.38 -16.78
C ALA A 438 -7.37 22.11 -15.44
N ASP A 439 -7.83 21.46 -14.39
CA ASP A 439 -7.86 22.01 -13.02
C ASP A 439 -6.45 22.33 -12.50
N PHE A 440 -5.44 21.53 -12.86
CA PHE A 440 -4.04 21.79 -12.54
C PHE A 440 -3.54 23.10 -13.20
N ARG A 441 -3.86 23.32 -14.47
CA ARG A 441 -3.52 24.58 -15.16
C ARG A 441 -4.24 25.77 -14.56
N ASP A 442 -5.53 25.62 -14.24
CA ASP A 442 -6.31 26.67 -13.58
C ASP A 442 -5.75 27.00 -12.20
N ALA A 443 -5.34 25.99 -11.42
CA ALA A 443 -4.70 26.18 -10.13
C ALA A 443 -3.41 27.01 -10.25
N LEU A 444 -2.55 26.69 -11.21
CA LEU A 444 -1.33 27.47 -11.49
C LEU A 444 -1.66 28.90 -11.92
N HIS A 445 -2.61 29.06 -12.83
CA HIS A 445 -3.06 30.39 -13.27
C HIS A 445 -3.57 31.24 -12.10
N ASN A 446 -4.33 30.64 -11.17
CA ASN A 446 -4.80 31.32 -9.97
C ASN A 446 -3.65 31.75 -9.07
N LEU A 447 -2.64 30.90 -8.87
CA LEU A 447 -1.46 31.20 -8.05
C LEU A 447 -0.62 32.33 -8.66
N GLU A 448 -0.48 32.38 -9.99
CA GLU A 448 0.22 33.45 -10.72
C GLU A 448 -0.50 34.81 -10.59
N HIS A 449 -1.83 34.79 -10.61
CA HIS A 449 -2.65 36.00 -10.70
C HIS A 449 -3.32 36.35 -9.38
N ALA A 450 -3.22 35.49 -8.36
CA ALA A 450 -3.66 35.80 -7.00
C ALA A 450 -2.76 36.88 -6.40
N ARG A 451 -2.76 38.07 -7.00
CA ARG A 451 -2.32 39.26 -6.34
C ARG A 451 -3.20 39.47 -5.11
N VAL A 452 -2.74 38.85 -4.02
CA VAL A 452 -2.84 39.40 -2.69
C VAL A 452 -4.17 40.07 -2.34
N LEU A 453 -5.19 39.27 -2.08
CA LEU A 453 -6.26 39.74 -1.20
C LEU A 453 -5.94 39.53 0.29
N TYR A 454 -4.87 38.80 0.62
CA TYR A 454 -4.49 38.51 1.99
C TYR A 454 -2.97 38.57 2.20
N HIS A 455 -2.39 39.78 2.25
CA HIS A 455 -1.16 40.01 2.98
C HIS A 455 -1.47 40.01 4.48
N ASP A 456 -1.52 38.82 5.09
CA ASP A 456 -1.32 38.77 6.53
C ASP A 456 0.14 38.39 6.81
N LYS A 457 0.89 39.40 7.23
CA LYS A 457 2.25 39.27 7.75
C LYS A 457 2.18 38.50 9.07
N GLY A 458 2.17 37.17 9.03
CA GLY A 458 2.19 36.41 10.28
C GLY A 458 1.88 34.94 10.19
N ARG A 459 2.01 34.26 9.05
CA ARG A 459 2.04 32.82 9.03
C ARG A 459 3.47 32.30 9.01
N ASN A 460 4.05 32.23 10.19
CA ASN A 460 5.13 31.26 10.44
C ASN A 460 4.56 29.86 10.43
N ASP A 461 5.10 29.06 9.56
CA ASP A 461 5.34 27.63 9.61
C ASP A 461 4.50 26.80 10.58
N SER A 462 3.56 26.08 10.08
CA SER A 462 3.15 24.74 10.51
C SER A 462 1.67 24.46 10.25
N TYR A 463 1.31 24.15 9.00
CA TYR A 463 0.12 23.37 8.72
C TYR A 463 0.48 22.24 7.74
N GLY A 464 1.31 21.33 8.21
CA GLY A 464 1.37 19.99 7.67
C GLY A 464 0.24 19.18 8.29
N PHE A 465 -0.59 18.53 7.50
CA PHE A 465 -1.44 17.47 8.01
C PHE A 465 -0.52 16.39 8.60
N THR A 466 -0.46 16.32 9.92
CA THR A 466 0.10 15.15 10.63
C THR A 466 -0.99 14.09 10.67
N HIS A 467 -0.74 12.98 9.99
CA HIS A 467 -1.49 11.74 10.16
C HIS A 467 -1.02 11.01 11.41
#